data_f7bceda884e6972d35c6cf4c15c71330
#
_entry.id   f7bceda884e6972d35c6cf4c15c71330
#
_cell.length_a   1.000
_cell.length_b   1.000
_cell.length_c   1.000
_cell.angle_alpha   90.00
_cell.angle_beta   90.00
_cell.angle_gamma   90.00
#
_symmetry.space_group_name_H-M   'P 1'
#
loop_
_entity.id
_entity.type
_entity.pdbx_description
1 polymer ?
#
loop_
_entity_poly.entity_id
_entity_poly.type
_entity_poly.pdbx_seq_one_letter_code
_entity_poly.pdbx_strand_id
1 'polypeptide(L)'
;MIYVKNTPQNAGVAIYGDFMDFERLYDSLHNVVGDEGEFIYYETASLRVLGVCYDIRHALMGDREIEFVDNGMDEAKMRWMSAITPDKNVYLKINVLWPEILFVSMALNDFLLLYAEKKAKNSYNVLLDKQNIWDESIAHVRLFQAALSSCIKETISQASFSRMLNLMNHHSTCTDGFITQYIDILNCRFLNMNSQKRLKNISIMAKRLAEQGDEYQQIKNEIIAAAKHYNCPVDNISPGVNYPEDVEW
;
A
#
# COMPACT_ATOMS: atom_id res chain seq x y z
N MET A 1 -10.08 1.32 14.59
CA MET A 1 -8.99 0.37 14.18
C MET A 1 -9.00 0.25 12.67
N ILE A 2 -7.83 0.35 12.02
CA ILE A 2 -7.68 0.17 10.57
C ILE A 2 -8.09 -1.24 10.15
N TYR A 3 -8.90 -1.34 9.11
CA TYR A 3 -9.20 -2.59 8.42
C TYR A 3 -9.23 -2.39 6.91
N VAL A 4 -9.04 -3.47 6.16
CA VAL A 4 -8.92 -3.44 4.70
C VAL A 4 -9.88 -4.47 4.11
N LYS A 5 -10.59 -4.09 3.06
CA LYS A 5 -11.49 -4.98 2.30
C LYS A 5 -11.15 -4.93 0.82
N ASN A 6 -11.32 -6.06 0.14
CA ASN A 6 -11.31 -6.09 -1.31
C ASN A 6 -12.48 -5.27 -1.87
N THR A 7 -12.23 -4.51 -2.93
CA THR A 7 -13.31 -3.72 -3.57
C THR A 7 -14.27 -4.63 -4.33
N PRO A 8 -15.56 -4.25 -4.49
CA PRO A 8 -16.58 -5.10 -5.11
C PRO A 8 -16.21 -5.63 -6.51
N GLN A 9 -15.51 -4.81 -7.32
CA GLN A 9 -15.08 -5.20 -8.66
C GLN A 9 -13.63 -5.72 -8.70
N ASN A 10 -13.06 -6.04 -7.54
CA ASN A 10 -11.68 -6.53 -7.40
C ASN A 10 -10.61 -5.61 -8.03
N ALA A 11 -10.90 -4.31 -8.17
CA ALA A 11 -9.95 -3.35 -8.73
C ALA A 11 -8.80 -3.07 -7.76
N GLY A 12 -9.07 -3.11 -6.48
CA GLY A 12 -8.11 -2.80 -5.45
C GLY A 12 -8.61 -3.15 -4.06
N VAL A 13 -8.12 -2.43 -3.08
CA VAL A 13 -8.56 -2.51 -1.70
C VAL A 13 -9.19 -1.19 -1.25
N ALA A 14 -10.18 -1.29 -0.40
CA ALA A 14 -10.72 -0.19 0.38
C ALA A 14 -10.09 -0.25 1.79
N ILE A 15 -9.43 0.81 2.18
CA ILE A 15 -8.80 0.97 3.49
C ILE A 15 -9.71 1.86 4.32
N TYR A 16 -10.04 1.40 5.51
CA TYR A 16 -10.94 2.06 6.46
C TYR A 16 -10.21 2.36 7.75
N GLY A 17 -10.43 3.54 8.28
CA GLY A 17 -9.95 3.95 9.59
C GLY A 17 -10.79 5.10 10.13
N ASP A 18 -10.90 5.23 11.45
CA ASP A 18 -11.39 6.48 12.02
C ASP A 18 -10.34 7.59 11.84
N PHE A 19 -10.69 8.82 12.25
CA PHE A 19 -9.79 9.97 12.11
C PHE A 19 -8.42 9.70 12.75
N MET A 20 -8.40 9.18 13.97
CA MET A 20 -7.16 8.91 14.70
C MET A 20 -6.35 7.76 14.10
N ASP A 21 -7.03 6.75 13.54
CA ASP A 21 -6.38 5.65 12.83
C ASP A 21 -5.62 6.16 11.59
N PHE A 22 -6.24 7.05 10.82
CA PHE A 22 -5.65 7.61 9.62
C PHE A 22 -4.55 8.62 9.93
N GLU A 23 -4.74 9.48 10.94
CA GLU A 23 -3.71 10.41 11.40
C GLU A 23 -2.44 9.66 11.82
N ARG A 24 -2.58 8.65 12.67
CA ARG A 24 -1.44 7.85 13.13
C ARG A 24 -0.76 7.06 11.99
N LEU A 25 -1.55 6.50 11.07
CA LEU A 25 -0.98 5.82 9.91
C LEU A 25 -0.23 6.81 9.01
N TYR A 26 -0.79 7.97 8.74
CA TYR A 26 -0.17 9.04 7.96
C TYR A 26 1.20 9.41 8.53
N ASP A 27 1.24 9.76 9.82
CA ASP A 27 2.48 10.14 10.51
C ASP A 27 3.49 9.01 10.51
N SER A 28 3.02 7.77 10.73
CA SER A 28 3.89 6.59 10.76
C SER A 28 4.50 6.28 9.41
N LEU A 29 3.73 6.40 8.31
CA LEU A 29 4.24 6.21 6.95
C LEU A 29 5.29 7.28 6.61
N HIS A 30 5.04 8.55 6.92
CA HIS A 30 6.02 9.62 6.73
C HIS A 30 7.31 9.37 7.53
N ASN A 31 7.18 8.98 8.80
CA ASN A 31 8.34 8.71 9.66
C ASN A 31 9.22 7.58 9.11
N VAL A 32 8.63 6.48 8.62
CA VAL A 32 9.41 5.33 8.14
C VAL A 32 9.98 5.54 6.75
N VAL A 33 9.31 6.31 5.90
CA VAL A 33 9.82 6.68 4.56
C VAL A 33 10.98 7.66 4.66
N GLY A 34 10.99 8.50 5.72
CA GLY A 34 12.03 9.51 5.96
C GLY A 34 11.86 10.77 5.13
N ASP A 35 12.82 11.68 5.29
CA ASP A 35 12.86 12.95 4.56
C ASP A 35 13.32 12.78 3.11
N GLU A 36 13.03 13.78 2.27
CA GLU A 36 13.49 13.81 0.88
C GLU A 36 15.03 13.70 0.80
N GLY A 37 15.50 12.79 -0.03
CA GLY A 37 16.93 12.52 -0.22
C GLY A 37 17.57 11.66 0.88
N GLU A 38 16.84 11.25 1.90
CA GLU A 38 17.39 10.43 2.99
C GLU A 38 17.76 9.02 2.51
N PHE A 39 16.88 8.40 1.73
CA PHE A 39 17.08 7.06 1.16
C PHE A 39 17.17 7.14 -0.36
N ILE A 40 18.26 7.68 -0.88
CA ILE A 40 18.46 8.02 -2.31
C ILE A 40 18.08 6.88 -3.26
N TYR A 41 18.40 5.63 -2.92
CA TYR A 41 18.05 4.48 -3.77
C TYR A 41 16.59 4.07 -3.71
N TYR A 42 15.79 4.66 -2.82
CA TYR A 42 14.39 4.34 -2.60
C TYR A 42 13.44 5.51 -2.94
N GLU A 43 13.93 6.58 -3.55
CA GLU A 43 13.14 7.79 -3.83
C GLU A 43 11.87 7.47 -4.64
N THR A 44 11.99 6.65 -5.68
CA THR A 44 10.84 6.26 -6.50
C THR A 44 9.83 5.40 -5.74
N ALA A 45 10.30 4.53 -4.84
CA ALA A 45 9.44 3.74 -3.97
C ALA A 45 8.76 4.62 -2.91
N SER A 46 9.46 5.62 -2.37
CA SER A 46 8.91 6.57 -1.40
C SER A 46 7.72 7.33 -1.98
N LEU A 47 7.80 7.77 -3.24
CA LEU A 47 6.69 8.46 -3.93
C LEU A 47 5.41 7.60 -3.99
N ARG A 48 5.53 6.28 -4.14
CA ARG A 48 4.36 5.38 -4.13
C ARG A 48 3.76 5.25 -2.74
N VAL A 49 4.58 5.15 -1.70
CA VAL A 49 4.08 5.15 -0.32
C VAL A 49 3.42 6.49 0.01
N LEU A 50 4.07 7.61 -0.37
CA LEU A 50 3.53 8.95 -0.17
C LEU A 50 2.26 9.21 -1.00
N GLY A 51 2.05 8.50 -2.10
CA GLY A 51 0.78 8.49 -2.84
C GLY A 51 -0.38 7.98 -1.97
N VAL A 52 -0.18 6.94 -1.17
CA VAL A 52 -1.17 6.48 -0.18
C VAL A 52 -1.35 7.53 0.93
N CYS A 53 -0.28 8.16 1.39
CA CYS A 53 -0.37 9.26 2.37
C CYS A 53 -1.18 10.44 1.81
N TYR A 54 -1.04 10.77 0.53
CA TYR A 54 -1.84 11.79 -0.13
C TYR A 54 -3.35 11.49 -0.03
N ASP A 55 -3.75 10.25 -0.32
CA ASP A 55 -5.16 9.85 -0.20
C ASP A 55 -5.65 9.86 1.24
N ILE A 56 -4.84 9.40 2.19
CA ILE A 56 -5.14 9.48 3.63
C ILE A 56 -5.35 10.94 4.07
N ARG A 57 -4.46 11.85 3.66
CA ARG A 57 -4.58 13.28 3.97
C ARG A 57 -5.88 13.85 3.42
N HIS A 58 -6.24 13.53 2.17
CA HIS A 58 -7.50 13.97 1.59
C HIS A 58 -8.72 13.40 2.32
N ALA A 59 -8.65 12.17 2.80
CA ALA A 59 -9.70 11.60 3.64
C ALA A 59 -9.83 12.34 4.97
N LEU A 60 -8.72 12.68 5.63
CA LEU A 60 -8.71 13.50 6.86
C LEU A 60 -9.28 14.90 6.65
N MET A 61 -9.14 15.47 5.44
CA MET A 61 -9.72 16.75 5.05
C MET A 61 -11.20 16.68 4.65
N GLY A 62 -11.77 15.46 4.56
CA GLY A 62 -13.16 15.25 4.15
C GLY A 62 -13.37 15.13 2.62
N ASP A 63 -12.30 15.05 1.83
CA ASP A 63 -12.34 14.97 0.38
C ASP A 63 -12.44 13.52 -0.15
N ARG A 64 -12.72 12.56 0.72
CA ARG A 64 -12.88 11.13 0.39
C ARG A 64 -14.16 10.58 1.00
N GLU A 65 -14.46 9.33 0.72
CA GLU A 65 -15.67 8.67 1.20
C GLU A 65 -15.70 8.52 2.72
N ILE A 66 -16.89 8.69 3.30
CA ILE A 66 -17.18 8.44 4.72
C ILE A 66 -18.19 7.30 4.80
N GLU A 67 -17.93 6.31 5.63
CA GLU A 67 -18.81 5.18 5.86
C GLU A 67 -19.27 5.15 7.32
N PHE A 68 -20.59 5.00 7.52
CA PHE A 68 -21.19 4.82 8.83
C PHE A 68 -21.37 3.33 9.09
N VAL A 69 -20.60 2.79 10.02
CA VAL A 69 -20.60 1.36 10.38
C VAL A 69 -21.29 1.17 11.71
N ASP A 70 -22.25 0.23 11.76
CA ASP A 70 -22.95 -0.14 12.98
C ASP A 70 -21.95 -0.57 14.06
N ASN A 71 -22.03 0.06 15.24
CA ASN A 71 -21.17 -0.25 16.38
C ASN A 71 -21.81 -1.24 17.38
N GLY A 72 -22.94 -1.81 17.02
CA GLY A 72 -23.69 -2.75 17.86
C GLY A 72 -24.46 -2.11 19.03
N MET A 73 -24.54 -0.78 19.08
CA MET A 73 -25.38 -0.08 20.05
C MET A 73 -26.84 -0.03 19.55
N ASP A 74 -27.78 -0.29 20.42
CA ASP A 74 -29.21 -0.22 20.16
C ASP A 74 -29.96 0.46 21.31
N GLU A 75 -31.24 0.78 21.11
CA GLU A 75 -32.07 1.44 22.13
C GLU A 75 -32.16 0.64 23.45
N ALA A 76 -32.18 -0.67 23.40
CA ALA A 76 -32.27 -1.51 24.58
C ALA A 76 -30.98 -1.41 25.40
N LYS A 77 -29.82 -1.42 24.75
CA LYS A 77 -28.51 -1.22 25.39
C LYS A 77 -28.36 0.19 25.94
N MET A 78 -28.80 1.22 25.19
CA MET A 78 -28.79 2.61 25.65
C MET A 78 -29.64 2.78 26.92
N ARG A 79 -30.83 2.19 26.95
CA ARG A 79 -31.68 2.19 28.15
C ARG A 79 -31.07 1.45 29.32
N TRP A 80 -30.48 0.28 29.05
CA TRP A 80 -29.83 -0.54 30.10
C TRP A 80 -28.60 0.17 30.69
N MET A 81 -27.82 0.85 29.86
CA MET A 81 -26.61 1.60 30.26
C MET A 81 -26.94 3.01 30.77
N SER A 82 -28.20 3.47 30.67
CA SER A 82 -28.62 4.84 30.97
C SER A 82 -27.77 5.89 30.23
N ALA A 83 -27.39 5.61 28.99
CA ALA A 83 -26.54 6.44 28.16
C ALA A 83 -27.16 6.70 26.78
N ILE A 84 -26.98 7.89 26.24
CA ILE A 84 -27.32 8.23 24.87
C ILE A 84 -26.01 8.29 24.09
N THR A 85 -25.83 7.42 23.11
CA THR A 85 -24.64 7.33 22.29
C THR A 85 -25.03 7.15 20.82
N PRO A 86 -24.15 7.47 19.86
CA PRO A 86 -24.35 7.07 18.47
C PRO A 86 -24.42 5.53 18.34
N ASP A 87 -25.25 5.06 17.42
CA ASP A 87 -25.36 3.65 17.04
C ASP A 87 -24.39 3.25 15.92
N LYS A 88 -23.67 4.21 15.38
CA LYS A 88 -22.70 4.02 14.30
C LYS A 88 -21.37 4.70 14.60
N ASN A 89 -20.31 4.06 14.15
CA ASN A 89 -18.98 4.65 14.05
C ASN A 89 -18.79 5.31 12.68
N VAL A 90 -18.03 6.39 12.65
CA VAL A 90 -17.63 7.07 11.42
C VAL A 90 -16.27 6.56 10.99
N TYR A 91 -16.20 6.01 9.79
CA TYR A 91 -14.96 5.60 9.16
C TYR A 91 -14.69 6.42 7.91
N LEU A 92 -13.46 6.89 7.77
CA LEU A 92 -12.92 7.42 6.53
C LEU A 92 -12.54 6.24 5.64
N LYS A 93 -12.61 6.42 4.32
CA LYS A 93 -12.33 5.38 3.34
C LYS A 93 -11.49 5.93 2.19
N ILE A 94 -10.46 5.19 1.82
CA ILE A 94 -9.69 5.39 0.60
C ILE A 94 -9.60 4.09 -0.18
N ASN A 95 -9.52 4.20 -1.51
CA ASN A 95 -9.36 3.07 -2.41
C ASN A 95 -7.99 3.10 -3.06
N VAL A 96 -7.29 1.94 -3.08
CA VAL A 96 -5.96 1.81 -3.70
C VAL A 96 -5.96 0.57 -4.60
N LEU A 97 -5.42 0.69 -5.81
CA LEU A 97 -5.35 -0.43 -6.77
C LEU A 97 -4.51 -1.59 -6.25
N TRP A 98 -4.88 -2.82 -6.62
CA TRP A 98 -4.15 -4.02 -6.19
C TRP A 98 -2.66 -3.99 -6.54
N PRO A 99 -2.21 -3.71 -7.78
CA PRO A 99 -0.76 -3.66 -8.05
C PRO A 99 -0.04 -2.62 -7.20
N GLU A 100 -0.65 -1.46 -7.00
CA GLU A 100 -0.11 -0.36 -6.20
C GLU A 100 0.08 -0.77 -4.73
N ILE A 101 -0.98 -1.25 -4.08
CA ILE A 101 -0.92 -1.58 -2.65
C ILE A 101 -0.01 -2.78 -2.35
N LEU A 102 0.10 -3.72 -3.29
CA LEU A 102 1.04 -4.83 -3.18
C LEU A 102 2.49 -4.33 -3.19
N PHE A 103 2.80 -3.43 -4.11
CA PHE A 103 4.12 -2.80 -4.16
C PHE A 103 4.40 -1.98 -2.89
N VAL A 104 3.48 -1.13 -2.48
CA VAL A 104 3.60 -0.34 -1.24
C VAL A 104 3.86 -1.23 -0.04
N SER A 105 3.14 -2.36 0.08
CA SER A 105 3.37 -3.29 1.19
C SER A 105 4.75 -3.94 1.16
N MET A 106 5.31 -4.24 -0.03
CA MET A 106 6.68 -4.73 -0.16
C MET A 106 7.71 -3.64 0.18
N ALA A 107 7.54 -2.45 -0.36
CA ALA A 107 8.42 -1.31 -0.09
C ALA A 107 8.48 -0.94 1.41
N LEU A 108 7.35 -1.04 2.10
CA LEU A 108 7.28 -0.79 3.54
C LEU A 108 8.12 -1.79 4.36
N ASN A 109 8.40 -3.00 3.88
CA ASN A 109 9.34 -3.88 4.56
C ASN A 109 10.76 -3.32 4.56
N ASP A 110 11.19 -2.79 3.41
CA ASP A 110 12.51 -2.18 3.27
C ASP A 110 12.60 -0.87 4.06
N PHE A 111 11.60 0.00 3.96
CA PHE A 111 11.56 1.25 4.73
C PHE A 111 11.56 1.03 6.24
N LEU A 112 10.83 0.03 6.74
CA LEU A 112 10.87 -0.32 8.15
C LEU A 112 12.26 -0.79 8.60
N LEU A 113 12.97 -1.52 7.74
CA LEU A 113 14.34 -1.94 8.04
C LEU A 113 15.29 -0.74 8.07
N LEU A 114 15.25 0.11 7.05
CA LEU A 114 16.07 1.33 6.96
C LEU A 114 15.82 2.27 8.15
N TYR A 115 14.56 2.51 8.49
CA TYR A 115 14.17 3.30 9.64
C TYR A 115 14.65 2.70 10.96
N ALA A 116 14.53 1.37 11.11
CA ALA A 116 15.01 0.67 12.30
C ALA A 116 16.54 0.70 12.43
N GLU A 117 17.28 0.61 11.32
CA GLU A 117 18.73 0.71 11.29
C GLU A 117 19.25 2.06 11.81
N LYS A 118 18.57 3.16 11.49
CA LYS A 118 18.91 4.50 11.99
C LYS A 118 18.87 4.59 13.52
N LYS A 119 17.94 3.86 14.16
CA LYS A 119 17.68 3.92 15.60
C LYS A 119 18.41 2.84 16.38
N ALA A 120 18.73 1.72 15.74
CA ALA A 120 19.36 0.59 16.40
C ALA A 120 20.77 0.92 16.89
N LYS A 121 21.09 0.48 18.11
CA LYS A 121 22.45 0.56 18.64
C LYS A 121 23.36 -0.58 18.14
N ASN A 122 22.76 -1.68 17.68
CA ASN A 122 23.45 -2.85 17.16
C ASN A 122 22.92 -3.19 15.76
N SER A 123 23.82 -3.51 14.83
CA SER A 123 23.49 -3.93 13.47
C SER A 123 22.90 -5.36 13.37
N TYR A 124 22.90 -6.11 14.45
CA TYR A 124 22.37 -7.48 14.49
C TYR A 124 20.93 -7.47 15.01
N ASN A 125 20.00 -7.99 14.20
CA ASN A 125 18.55 -8.01 14.53
C ASN A 125 17.97 -6.62 14.86
N VAL A 126 18.17 -5.65 13.98
CA VAL A 126 17.74 -4.25 14.17
C VAL A 126 16.28 -4.09 14.56
N LEU A 127 15.37 -4.90 14.00
CA LEU A 127 13.95 -4.86 14.36
C LEU A 127 13.65 -5.36 15.78
N LEU A 128 14.57 -6.12 16.38
CA LEU A 128 14.47 -6.61 17.76
C LEU A 128 15.25 -5.73 18.77
N ASP A 129 15.89 -4.65 18.28
CA ASP A 129 16.49 -3.68 19.21
C ASP A 129 15.40 -3.09 20.10
N LYS A 130 15.75 -2.87 21.38
CA LYS A 130 14.80 -2.38 22.38
C LYS A 130 14.15 -1.04 22.03
N GLN A 131 14.80 -0.20 21.22
CA GLN A 131 14.21 1.06 20.75
C GLN A 131 13.17 0.82 19.67
N ASN A 132 13.37 -0.18 18.81
CA ASN A 132 12.50 -0.49 17.69
C ASN A 132 11.29 -1.35 18.09
N ILE A 133 11.43 -2.25 19.07
CA ILE A 133 10.31 -3.07 19.59
C ILE A 133 9.16 -2.21 20.12
N TRP A 134 9.47 -1.06 20.72
CA TRP A 134 8.50 -0.14 21.31
C TRP A 134 8.20 1.07 20.42
N ASP A 135 8.67 1.06 19.18
CA ASP A 135 8.47 2.17 18.25
C ASP A 135 7.04 2.18 17.70
N GLU A 136 6.35 3.30 17.89
CA GLU A 136 4.95 3.47 17.49
C GLU A 136 4.78 3.44 15.97
N SER A 137 5.70 4.06 15.22
CA SER A 137 5.62 4.09 13.75
C SER A 137 5.78 2.69 13.16
N ILE A 138 6.74 1.89 13.68
CA ILE A 138 6.90 0.49 13.27
C ILE A 138 5.63 -0.30 13.58
N ALA A 139 5.05 -0.11 14.77
CA ALA A 139 3.85 -0.82 15.19
C ALA A 139 2.64 -0.49 14.29
N HIS A 140 2.40 0.78 13.98
CA HIS A 140 1.27 1.20 13.13
C HIS A 140 1.43 0.72 11.68
N VAL A 141 2.62 0.82 11.10
CA VAL A 141 2.87 0.31 9.74
C VAL A 141 2.69 -1.21 9.70
N ARG A 142 3.17 -1.96 10.70
CA ARG A 142 2.95 -3.42 10.79
C ARG A 142 1.48 -3.78 10.99
N LEU A 143 0.73 -2.99 11.77
CA LEU A 143 -0.72 -3.16 11.91
C LEU A 143 -1.44 -2.98 10.57
N PHE A 144 -1.08 -1.97 9.81
CA PHE A 144 -1.61 -1.76 8.45
C PHE A 144 -1.28 -2.93 7.52
N GLN A 145 -0.02 -3.39 7.49
CA GLN A 145 0.37 -4.56 6.70
C GLN A 145 -0.37 -5.82 7.14
N ALA A 146 -0.61 -6.00 8.43
CA ALA A 146 -1.39 -7.13 8.96
C ALA A 146 -2.86 -7.08 8.51
N ALA A 147 -3.48 -5.89 8.51
CA ALA A 147 -4.83 -5.69 7.99
C ALA A 147 -4.92 -6.02 6.49
N LEU A 148 -3.94 -5.56 5.70
CA LEU A 148 -3.84 -5.90 4.27
C LEU A 148 -3.64 -7.40 4.07
N SER A 149 -2.75 -8.03 4.83
CA SER A 149 -2.52 -9.49 4.77
C SER A 149 -3.79 -10.29 5.05
N SER A 150 -4.60 -9.85 6.03
CA SER A 150 -5.90 -10.47 6.32
C SER A 150 -6.87 -10.34 5.16
N CYS A 151 -6.94 -9.15 4.53
CA CYS A 151 -7.75 -8.93 3.33
C CYS A 151 -7.32 -9.84 2.17
N ILE A 152 -6.02 -9.96 1.91
CA ILE A 152 -5.49 -10.87 0.88
C ILE A 152 -5.90 -12.32 1.16
N LYS A 153 -5.73 -12.78 2.40
CA LYS A 153 -6.07 -14.14 2.82
C LYS A 153 -7.55 -14.46 2.62
N GLU A 154 -8.43 -13.48 2.83
CA GLU A 154 -9.87 -13.63 2.61
C GLU A 154 -10.24 -13.58 1.11
N THR A 155 -9.45 -12.90 0.29
CA THR A 155 -9.74 -12.64 -1.13
C THR A 155 -9.29 -13.76 -2.04
N ILE A 156 -8.13 -14.40 -1.76
CA ILE A 156 -7.53 -15.42 -2.63
C ILE A 156 -7.45 -16.78 -1.93
N SER A 157 -7.17 -17.85 -2.71
CA SER A 157 -7.02 -19.19 -2.12
C SER A 157 -5.83 -19.27 -1.17
N GLN A 158 -5.93 -20.14 -0.14
CA GLN A 158 -4.87 -20.36 0.85
C GLN A 158 -3.52 -20.71 0.20
N ALA A 159 -3.52 -21.54 -0.86
CA ALA A 159 -2.30 -21.92 -1.57
C ALA A 159 -1.65 -20.74 -2.31
N SER A 160 -2.47 -19.84 -2.88
CA SER A 160 -2.00 -18.60 -3.51
C SER A 160 -1.48 -17.61 -2.49
N PHE A 161 -2.17 -17.48 -1.36
CA PHE A 161 -1.75 -16.63 -0.24
C PHE A 161 -0.37 -17.04 0.30
N SER A 162 -0.14 -18.32 0.58
CA SER A 162 1.16 -18.79 1.10
C SER A 162 2.32 -18.51 0.13
N ARG A 163 2.09 -18.72 -1.19
CA ARG A 163 3.09 -18.38 -2.21
C ARG A 163 3.34 -16.88 -2.29
N MET A 164 2.29 -16.08 -2.19
CA MET A 164 2.36 -14.64 -2.27
C MET A 164 3.13 -14.03 -1.08
N LEU A 165 2.92 -14.53 0.14
CA LEU A 165 3.70 -14.11 1.31
C LEU A 165 5.21 -14.33 1.12
N ASN A 166 5.61 -15.47 0.54
CA ASN A 166 7.03 -15.72 0.25
C ASN A 166 7.58 -14.71 -0.77
N LEU A 167 6.82 -14.39 -1.82
CA LEU A 167 7.22 -13.40 -2.82
C LEU A 167 7.32 -11.99 -2.25
N MET A 168 6.36 -11.58 -1.43
CA MET A 168 6.31 -10.23 -0.84
C MET A 168 7.37 -9.97 0.23
N ASN A 169 8.04 -11.02 0.71
CA ASN A 169 9.15 -10.91 1.66
C ASN A 169 10.55 -10.93 0.99
N HIS A 170 10.63 -10.94 -0.35
CA HIS A 170 11.90 -10.79 -1.04
C HIS A 170 12.42 -9.36 -0.89
N HIS A 171 13.65 -9.25 -0.39
CA HIS A 171 14.37 -7.98 -0.28
C HIS A 171 14.83 -7.49 -1.67
N SER A 172 15.00 -6.19 -1.82
CA SER A 172 15.64 -5.52 -2.97
C SER A 172 14.80 -5.26 -4.23
N THR A 173 13.50 -5.50 -4.23
CA THR A 173 12.66 -5.18 -5.40
C THR A 173 12.38 -3.68 -5.57
N CYS A 174 12.65 -2.88 -4.54
CA CYS A 174 12.21 -1.48 -4.46
C CYS A 174 13.28 -0.46 -4.84
N THR A 175 14.53 -0.89 -5.05
CA THR A 175 15.68 0.00 -5.34
C THR A 175 15.82 0.36 -6.83
N ASP A 176 15.07 -0.29 -7.71
CA ASP A 176 15.16 0.00 -9.14
C ASP A 176 14.18 1.13 -9.51
N GLY A 177 14.71 2.25 -10.01
CA GLY A 177 13.95 3.45 -10.39
C GLY A 177 12.87 3.21 -11.45
N PHE A 178 12.97 2.13 -12.23
CA PHE A 178 11.98 1.79 -13.28
C PHE A 178 10.70 1.14 -12.73
N ILE A 179 10.70 0.74 -11.46
CA ILE A 179 9.56 0.03 -10.88
C ILE A 179 8.29 0.88 -10.89
N THR A 180 8.40 2.20 -10.76
CA THR A 180 7.24 3.11 -10.78
C THR A 180 6.53 3.09 -12.13
N GLN A 181 7.28 3.18 -13.24
CA GLN A 181 6.69 3.08 -14.58
C GLN A 181 6.08 1.70 -14.84
N TYR A 182 6.69 0.65 -14.31
CA TYR A 182 6.14 -0.70 -14.41
C TYR A 182 4.84 -0.85 -13.64
N ILE A 183 4.72 -0.27 -12.45
CA ILE A 183 3.48 -0.27 -11.66
C ILE A 183 2.36 0.44 -12.44
N ASP A 184 2.62 1.56 -13.09
CA ASP A 184 1.62 2.25 -13.92
C ASP A 184 1.11 1.36 -15.05
N ILE A 185 2.00 0.63 -15.72
CA ILE A 185 1.62 -0.34 -16.75
C ILE A 185 0.76 -1.47 -16.15
N LEU A 186 1.16 -2.00 -14.99
CA LEU A 186 0.41 -3.05 -14.32
C LEU A 186 -0.96 -2.57 -13.84
N ASN A 187 -1.06 -1.36 -13.29
CA ASN A 187 -2.31 -0.74 -12.87
C ASN A 187 -3.29 -0.62 -14.05
N CYS A 188 -2.84 -0.04 -15.18
CA CYS A 188 -3.68 0.08 -16.38
C CYS A 188 -4.13 -1.28 -16.92
N ARG A 189 -3.22 -2.25 -17.00
CA ARG A 189 -3.57 -3.60 -17.45
C ARG A 189 -4.56 -4.29 -16.53
N PHE A 190 -4.40 -4.08 -15.23
CA PHE A 190 -5.27 -4.65 -14.22
C PHE A 190 -6.68 -4.05 -14.34
N LEU A 191 -6.79 -2.75 -14.53
CA LEU A 191 -8.06 -2.05 -14.73
C LEU A 191 -8.78 -2.48 -16.00
N ASN A 192 -8.07 -2.81 -17.07
CA ASN A 192 -8.64 -3.32 -18.31
C ASN A 192 -9.16 -4.77 -18.22
N MET A 193 -8.95 -5.46 -17.11
CA MET A 193 -9.52 -6.79 -16.86
C MET A 193 -10.92 -6.67 -16.28
N ASN A 194 -11.80 -7.64 -16.59
CA ASN A 194 -13.06 -7.78 -15.86
C ASN A 194 -12.82 -8.28 -14.42
N SER A 195 -13.79 -8.11 -13.54
CA SER A 195 -13.71 -8.42 -12.10
C SER A 195 -13.20 -9.85 -11.81
N GLN A 196 -13.66 -10.86 -12.57
CA GLN A 196 -13.21 -12.25 -12.36
C GLN A 196 -11.74 -12.47 -12.77
N LYS A 197 -11.27 -11.80 -13.83
CA LYS A 197 -9.87 -11.82 -14.23
C LYS A 197 -9.01 -11.07 -13.24
N ARG A 198 -9.46 -9.92 -12.73
CA ARG A 198 -8.76 -9.17 -11.68
C ARG A 198 -8.50 -10.08 -10.47
N LEU A 199 -9.53 -10.74 -9.95
CA LEU A 199 -9.40 -11.66 -8.80
C LEU A 199 -8.34 -12.74 -9.01
N LYS A 200 -8.32 -13.37 -10.18
CA LYS A 200 -7.33 -14.41 -10.53
C LYS A 200 -5.91 -13.86 -10.71
N ASN A 201 -5.77 -12.57 -10.99
CA ASN A 201 -4.49 -11.93 -11.29
C ASN A 201 -3.85 -11.23 -10.08
N ILE A 202 -4.50 -11.11 -8.93
CA ILE A 202 -3.91 -10.47 -7.74
C ILE A 202 -2.54 -11.09 -7.40
N SER A 203 -2.48 -12.41 -7.26
CA SER A 203 -1.21 -13.11 -6.96
C SER A 203 -0.19 -13.05 -8.10
N ILE A 204 -0.65 -12.90 -9.35
CA ILE A 204 0.22 -12.73 -10.52
C ILE A 204 0.86 -11.34 -10.49
N MET A 205 0.13 -10.29 -10.08
CA MET A 205 0.70 -8.95 -9.91
C MET A 205 1.81 -8.96 -8.85
N ALA A 206 1.58 -9.57 -7.69
CA ALA A 206 2.63 -9.74 -6.68
C ALA A 206 3.87 -10.45 -7.23
N LYS A 207 3.67 -11.53 -8.00
CA LYS A 207 4.77 -12.26 -8.64
C LYS A 207 5.56 -11.37 -9.60
N ARG A 208 4.88 -10.64 -10.47
CA ARG A 208 5.52 -9.74 -11.45
C ARG A 208 6.36 -8.65 -10.77
N LEU A 209 5.82 -8.06 -9.70
CA LEU A 209 6.53 -7.04 -8.92
C LEU A 209 7.75 -7.61 -8.21
N ALA A 210 7.64 -8.79 -7.62
CA ALA A 210 8.72 -9.41 -6.87
C ALA A 210 9.84 -10.01 -7.74
N GLU A 211 9.48 -10.65 -8.87
CA GLU A 211 10.44 -11.36 -9.72
C GLU A 211 11.11 -10.45 -10.77
N GLN A 212 10.47 -9.34 -11.19
CA GLN A 212 10.99 -8.43 -12.20
C GLN A 212 11.54 -9.15 -13.45
N GLY A 213 10.74 -10.10 -13.96
CA GLY A 213 11.11 -11.01 -15.04
C GLY A 213 11.29 -10.32 -16.40
N ASP A 214 11.28 -11.11 -17.48
CA ASP A 214 11.61 -10.67 -18.85
C ASP A 214 10.80 -9.43 -19.30
N GLU A 215 9.52 -9.38 -18.96
CA GLU A 215 8.66 -8.23 -19.30
C GLU A 215 9.14 -6.94 -18.63
N TYR A 216 9.50 -7.01 -17.36
CA TYR A 216 10.06 -5.85 -16.65
C TYR A 216 11.38 -5.41 -17.28
N GLN A 217 12.27 -6.36 -17.59
CA GLN A 217 13.55 -6.07 -18.22
C GLN A 217 13.38 -5.46 -19.63
N GLN A 218 12.40 -5.91 -20.39
CA GLN A 218 12.07 -5.32 -21.68
C GLN A 218 11.63 -3.86 -21.53
N ILE A 219 10.67 -3.58 -20.64
CA ILE A 219 10.16 -2.22 -20.37
C ILE A 219 11.29 -1.31 -19.89
N LYS A 220 12.14 -1.79 -18.97
CA LYS A 220 13.32 -1.07 -18.51
C LYS A 220 14.24 -0.67 -19.67
N ASN A 221 14.51 -1.58 -20.59
CA ASN A 221 15.35 -1.29 -21.76
C ASN A 221 14.69 -0.27 -22.71
N GLU A 222 13.39 -0.35 -22.91
CA GLU A 222 12.61 0.61 -23.73
C GLU A 222 12.67 2.01 -23.12
N ILE A 223 12.50 2.14 -21.79
CA ILE A 223 12.58 3.41 -21.06
C ILE A 223 14.00 4.00 -21.17
N ILE A 224 15.05 3.19 -20.98
CA ILE A 224 16.44 3.63 -21.12
C ILE A 224 16.70 4.13 -22.56
N ALA A 225 16.23 3.40 -23.57
CA ALA A 225 16.39 3.78 -24.96
C ALA A 225 15.67 5.11 -25.27
N ALA A 226 14.44 5.28 -24.75
CA ALA A 226 13.67 6.51 -24.89
C ALA A 226 14.36 7.69 -24.21
N ALA A 227 14.81 7.54 -22.96
CA ALA A 227 15.53 8.58 -22.23
C ALA A 227 16.78 9.04 -22.97
N LYS A 228 17.53 8.10 -23.53
CA LYS A 228 18.70 8.39 -24.38
C LYS A 228 18.30 9.12 -25.69
N HIS A 229 17.22 8.71 -26.34
CA HIS A 229 16.73 9.32 -27.57
C HIS A 229 16.29 10.76 -27.35
N TYR A 230 15.55 11.03 -26.28
CA TYR A 230 15.05 12.36 -25.93
C TYR A 230 16.03 13.20 -25.11
N ASN A 231 17.20 12.66 -24.77
CA ASN A 231 18.22 13.30 -23.95
C ASN A 231 17.65 13.88 -22.64
N CYS A 232 16.86 13.08 -21.92
CA CYS A 232 16.25 13.43 -20.65
C CYS A 232 16.48 12.36 -19.57
N PRO A 233 16.30 12.70 -18.28
CA PRO A 233 16.34 11.72 -17.21
C PRO A 233 15.31 10.61 -17.43
N VAL A 234 15.60 9.41 -16.92
CA VAL A 234 14.74 8.23 -17.02
C VAL A 234 13.36 8.49 -16.38
N ASP A 235 13.34 9.21 -15.28
CA ASP A 235 12.13 9.54 -14.53
C ASP A 235 11.16 10.44 -15.30
N ASN A 236 11.66 11.15 -16.32
CA ASN A 236 10.82 11.96 -17.20
C ASN A 236 10.16 11.17 -18.34
N ILE A 237 10.46 9.88 -18.47
CA ILE A 237 9.84 9.00 -19.46
C ILE A 237 8.56 8.42 -18.88
N SER A 238 7.42 8.87 -19.41
CA SER A 238 6.13 8.24 -19.12
C SER A 238 5.92 7.04 -20.04
N PRO A 239 5.44 5.90 -19.53
CA PRO A 239 5.17 4.72 -20.35
C PRO A 239 3.95 4.87 -21.29
N GLY A 240 3.36 6.08 -21.40
CA GLY A 240 2.24 6.34 -22.30
C GLY A 240 0.97 5.56 -21.97
N VAL A 241 0.77 5.19 -20.70
CA VAL A 241 -0.43 4.47 -20.26
C VAL A 241 -1.58 5.44 -20.03
N ASN A 242 -2.77 5.04 -20.49
CA ASN A 242 -4.00 5.80 -20.27
C ASN A 242 -4.82 5.09 -19.19
N TYR A 243 -4.97 5.74 -18.05
CA TYR A 243 -5.92 5.31 -17.03
C TYR A 243 -7.35 5.57 -17.52
N PRO A 244 -8.31 4.69 -17.21
CA PRO A 244 -9.72 5.00 -17.45
C PRO A 244 -10.13 6.23 -16.63
N GLU A 245 -11.04 7.05 -17.16
CA GLU A 245 -11.54 8.25 -16.49
C GLU A 245 -12.22 7.89 -15.15
N ASP A 246 -12.96 6.76 -15.13
CA ASP A 246 -13.61 6.23 -13.94
C ASP A 246 -13.13 4.81 -13.64
N VAL A 247 -12.82 4.55 -12.37
CA VAL A 247 -12.45 3.22 -11.88
C VAL A 247 -13.67 2.58 -11.21
N GLU A 248 -14.13 1.48 -11.78
CA GLU A 248 -15.11 0.62 -11.12
C GLU A 248 -14.42 -0.19 -9.98
N TRP A 249 -14.62 0.29 -8.78
CA TRP A 249 -14.08 -0.29 -7.54
C TRP A 249 -14.79 -1.55 -7.07
#